data_ab5a648d5fd4d00df217ca1699530f4f
#
_entry.id   ab5a648d5fd4d00df217ca1699530f4f
#
_cell.length_a   1.000
_cell.length_b   1.000
_cell.length_c   1.000
_cell.angle_alpha   90.00
_cell.angle_beta   90.00
_cell.angle_gamma   90.00
#
_symmetry.space_group_name_H-M   'P 1'
#
loop_
_entity.id
_entity.type
_entity.pdbx_description
1 polymer ?
#
loop_
_entity_poly.entity_id
_entity_poly.type
_entity_poly.pdbx_seq_one_letter_code
_entity_poly.pdbx_strand_id
1 'polypeptide(L)'
;QPKVLFLAGVALLFLMFIGFPPVQLIILSGMLIVLSILVSRKQKQYAVEGVPDEEEVPAEQITSEAEYYRNIDNLYDLLNVEQIKIEFGYSLIPLVDESSGGNFLDRVVMFRKQYATEMGIVIPPVQLKDSGQINPNQYSICIKGEEVARGDILVDHFLALAPSEEEDTIDGIDTIEPAFGIKAKWISDDKKVKAELLGYTLIDPVSVIITHLSEVIKAHAYELLNRAEVNNMLENLRKTNEAIVNDTIPSAVSVGDLQKVLCRLLQEQVPVRDLETILETLGDYGPKIKDTDMLTEYVRQSLKRTISHKFADADQLKVISLDAKVENLIMGSVKKMDSGSYLALDQESIQKIIVAATTQIEKIKDLVPSPVILTSPIVRIYFKKLIDQFCPNVNVLSFNEIDSHIQIQALGTIEI
;
A
#
# COMPACT_ATOMS: atom_id res chain seq x y z
N GLN A 1 16.28 34.08 21.13
CA GLN A 1 16.61 33.10 22.19
C GLN A 1 16.52 33.79 23.57
N PRO A 2 15.77 33.25 24.55
CA PRO A 2 15.59 33.89 25.86
C PRO A 2 16.91 34.05 26.63
N LYS A 3 17.85 33.15 26.49
CA LYS A 3 19.19 33.21 27.12
C LYS A 3 20.01 34.41 26.60
N VAL A 4 19.91 34.75 25.31
CA VAL A 4 20.63 35.88 24.71
C VAL A 4 20.06 37.20 25.20
N LEU A 5 18.71 37.31 25.30
CA LEU A 5 18.04 38.48 25.86
C LEU A 5 18.38 38.72 27.32
N PHE A 6 18.48 37.64 28.12
CA PHE A 6 18.92 37.73 29.50
C PHE A 6 20.37 38.22 29.62
N LEU A 7 21.27 37.64 28.83
CA LEU A 7 22.68 38.01 28.81
C LEU A 7 22.89 39.45 28.36
N ALA A 8 22.16 39.90 27.36
CA ALA A 8 22.16 41.31 26.87
C ALA A 8 21.65 42.26 27.96
N GLY A 9 20.60 41.91 28.70
CA GLY A 9 20.10 42.70 29.81
C GLY A 9 21.14 42.84 30.94
N VAL A 10 21.85 41.78 31.30
CA VAL A 10 22.92 41.79 32.29
C VAL A 10 24.12 42.61 31.82
N ALA A 11 24.50 42.48 30.53
CA ALA A 11 25.61 43.26 29.94
C ALA A 11 25.34 44.78 29.97
N LEU A 12 24.10 45.20 29.77
CA LEU A 12 23.72 46.62 29.87
C LEU A 12 23.87 47.18 31.28
N LEU A 13 23.66 46.35 32.33
CA LEU A 13 23.91 46.79 33.69
C LEU A 13 25.40 47.03 33.97
N PHE A 14 26.32 46.32 33.35
CA PHE A 14 27.75 46.57 33.46
C PHE A 14 28.21 47.88 32.84
N LEU A 15 27.53 48.38 31.81
CA LEU A 15 27.81 49.67 31.18
C LEU A 15 27.57 50.85 32.14
N MET A 16 26.78 50.67 33.18
CA MET A 16 26.57 51.68 34.23
C MET A 16 27.89 52.02 34.99
N PHE A 17 28.81 51.08 35.09
CA PHE A 17 30.12 51.33 35.72
C PHE A 17 31.10 52.13 34.87
N ILE A 18 30.79 52.30 33.56
CA ILE A 18 31.63 53.00 32.58
C ILE A 18 31.19 54.48 32.39
N GLY A 19 30.16 54.93 33.18
CA GLY A 19 29.77 56.34 33.20
C GLY A 19 28.58 56.70 32.29
N PHE A 20 27.79 55.73 31.80
CA PHE A 20 26.56 55.97 31.05
C PHE A 20 25.37 56.34 31.97
N PRO A 21 24.33 57.05 31.49
CA PRO A 21 23.21 57.49 32.34
C PRO A 21 22.47 56.30 32.98
N PRO A 22 22.48 56.19 34.33
CA PRO A 22 22.05 54.97 35.03
C PRO A 22 20.55 54.69 34.91
N VAL A 23 19.71 55.69 34.90
CA VAL A 23 18.24 55.54 34.87
C VAL A 23 17.75 54.88 33.57
N GLN A 24 18.31 55.28 32.45
CA GLN A 24 17.93 54.75 31.14
C GLN A 24 18.40 53.31 30.94
N LEU A 25 19.59 52.96 31.44
CA LEU A 25 20.14 51.59 31.39
C LEU A 25 19.38 50.64 32.28
N ILE A 26 18.93 51.05 33.45
CA ILE A 26 18.11 50.20 34.36
C ILE A 26 16.75 49.86 33.73
N ILE A 27 16.09 50.85 33.10
CA ILE A 27 14.79 50.64 32.44
C ILE A 27 14.95 49.66 31.24
N LEU A 28 15.95 49.87 30.40
CA LEU A 28 16.19 49.06 29.22
C LEU A 28 16.61 47.60 29.58
N SER A 29 17.49 47.46 30.56
CA SER A 29 17.91 46.16 31.09
C SER A 29 16.75 45.41 31.73
N GLY A 30 15.93 46.10 32.55
CA GLY A 30 14.74 45.51 33.16
C GLY A 30 13.74 45.00 32.09
N MET A 31 13.53 45.81 31.02
CA MET A 31 12.65 45.40 29.93
C MET A 31 13.15 44.15 29.19
N LEU A 32 14.44 44.03 28.91
CA LEU A 32 15.03 42.86 28.28
C LEU A 32 14.97 41.60 29.17
N ILE A 33 15.20 41.75 30.46
CA ILE A 33 15.10 40.62 31.41
C ILE A 33 13.65 40.14 31.54
N VAL A 34 12.68 41.07 31.65
CA VAL A 34 11.26 40.74 31.70
C VAL A 34 10.82 40.03 30.39
N LEU A 35 11.24 40.57 29.23
CA LEU A 35 10.96 39.95 27.94
C LEU A 35 11.54 38.54 27.82
N SER A 36 12.75 38.32 28.32
CA SER A 36 13.40 37.01 28.38
C SER A 36 12.57 36.02 29.22
N ILE A 37 12.04 36.45 30.38
CA ILE A 37 11.23 35.61 31.27
C ILE A 37 9.86 35.30 30.61
N LEU A 38 9.23 36.27 29.94
CA LEU A 38 7.97 36.06 29.24
C LEU A 38 8.09 35.09 28.08
N VAL A 39 9.13 35.22 27.27
CA VAL A 39 9.41 34.29 26.15
C VAL A 39 9.75 32.88 26.69
N SER A 40 10.52 32.82 27.76
CA SER A 40 10.83 31.51 28.41
C SER A 40 9.60 30.82 29.00
N ARG A 41 8.63 31.59 29.54
CA ARG A 41 7.35 31.06 30.05
C ARG A 41 6.43 30.56 28.92
N LYS A 42 6.36 31.31 27.81
CA LYS A 42 5.63 30.85 26.61
C LYS A 42 6.20 29.57 26.03
N GLN A 43 7.51 29.45 25.91
CA GLN A 43 8.15 28.21 25.45
C GLN A 43 7.84 27.01 26.36
N LYS A 44 7.79 27.20 27.69
CA LYS A 44 7.40 26.12 28.61
C LYS A 44 5.92 25.73 28.52
N GLN A 45 5.06 26.63 28.10
CA GLN A 45 3.61 26.35 27.95
C GLN A 45 3.31 25.54 26.70
N TYR A 46 4.08 25.70 25.61
CA TYR A 46 4.01 24.88 24.41
C TYR A 46 4.62 23.48 24.57
N ALA A 47 5.53 23.29 25.54
CA ALA A 47 6.12 21.99 25.86
C ALA A 47 5.18 21.04 26.65
N VAL A 48 4.00 21.50 27.06
CA VAL A 48 2.99 20.67 27.80
C VAL A 48 1.90 20.14 26.86
N GLU A 49 1.77 20.66 25.65
CA GLU A 49 0.81 20.20 24.66
C GLU A 49 1.52 19.45 23.50
N GLY A 50 2.16 18.33 23.82
CA GLY A 50 2.40 17.16 22.99
C GLY A 50 2.68 17.32 21.48
N VAL A 51 3.43 18.37 21.05
CA VAL A 51 4.04 18.45 19.72
C VAL A 51 5.54 18.19 19.92
N PRO A 52 6.15 17.20 19.25
CA PRO A 52 7.60 17.05 19.29
C PRO A 52 8.24 18.34 18.75
N ASP A 53 8.97 19.06 19.61
CA ASP A 53 9.85 20.12 19.15
C ASP A 53 10.80 19.53 18.11
N GLU A 54 10.77 20.07 16.89
CA GLU A 54 11.97 20.05 16.05
C GLU A 54 13.06 20.72 16.87
N GLU A 55 14.01 19.95 17.35
CA GLU A 55 15.24 20.46 17.91
C GLU A 55 15.92 21.29 16.80
N GLU A 56 15.81 22.62 16.90
CA GLU A 56 16.72 23.51 16.22
C GLU A 56 18.14 23.12 16.67
N VAL A 57 18.82 22.36 15.82
CA VAL A 57 20.23 22.06 15.93
C VAL A 57 20.97 23.41 16.03
N PRO A 58 21.72 23.69 17.10
CA PRO A 58 22.52 24.90 17.17
C PRO A 58 23.49 24.90 15.99
N ALA A 59 23.54 25.99 15.24
CA ALA A 59 24.43 26.17 14.08
C ALA A 59 25.91 26.34 14.52
N GLU A 60 26.40 25.46 15.40
CA GLU A 60 27.80 25.32 15.81
C GLU A 60 28.01 23.87 16.23
N GLN A 61 28.22 23.08 15.25
CA GLN A 61 29.10 21.90 15.11
C GLN A 61 28.57 21.16 13.88
N ILE A 62 29.10 21.49 12.73
CA ILE A 62 29.19 20.54 11.64
C ILE A 62 30.19 19.49 12.12
N THR A 63 29.72 18.58 12.96
CA THR A 63 30.40 17.29 13.13
C THR A 63 30.44 16.72 11.72
N SER A 64 31.61 16.45 11.19
CA SER A 64 31.75 15.88 9.85
C SER A 64 30.85 14.63 9.83
N GLU A 65 30.15 14.37 8.75
CA GLU A 65 29.31 13.18 8.54
C GLU A 65 30.03 11.92 9.05
N ALA A 66 31.34 11.86 8.85
CA ALA A 66 32.22 10.81 9.37
C ALA A 66 32.26 10.76 10.91
N GLU A 67 32.11 11.87 11.61
CA GLU A 67 32.12 11.90 13.07
C GLU A 67 30.75 11.45 13.64
N TYR A 68 29.66 11.79 12.99
CA TYR A 68 28.32 11.29 13.32
C TYR A 68 28.27 9.75 13.19
N TYR A 69 28.80 9.18 12.10
CA TYR A 69 28.83 7.73 11.87
C TYR A 69 29.96 6.97 12.59
N ARG A 70 30.79 7.63 13.42
CA ARG A 70 31.69 6.92 14.36
C ARG A 70 30.91 6.23 15.49
N ASN A 71 29.74 6.72 15.84
CA ASN A 71 28.84 6.00 16.72
C ASN A 71 28.17 4.86 15.95
N ILE A 72 28.36 3.62 16.44
CA ILE A 72 27.79 2.41 15.84
C ILE A 72 26.26 2.46 15.84
N ASP A 73 25.63 3.05 16.85
CA ASP A 73 24.17 3.16 16.92
C ASP A 73 23.61 3.94 15.75
N ASN A 74 24.27 5.03 15.33
CA ASN A 74 23.86 5.82 14.15
C ASN A 74 23.99 5.05 12.83
N LEU A 75 24.88 4.03 12.79
CA LEU A 75 24.96 3.13 11.65
C LEU A 75 23.80 2.12 11.61
N TYR A 76 23.31 1.68 12.78
CA TYR A 76 22.14 0.79 12.83
C TYR A 76 20.86 1.51 12.35
N ASP A 77 20.75 2.82 12.54
CA ASP A 77 19.61 3.58 12.03
C ASP A 77 19.53 3.56 10.49
N LEU A 78 20.68 3.48 9.81
CA LEU A 78 20.72 3.32 8.35
C LEU A 78 20.21 1.95 7.85
N LEU A 79 20.14 0.94 8.74
CA LEU A 79 19.61 -0.38 8.40
C LEU A 79 18.08 -0.42 8.45
N ASN A 80 17.44 0.62 8.98
CA ASN A 80 16.00 0.73 9.02
C ASN A 80 15.48 0.96 7.59
N VAL A 81 14.76 -0.02 7.06
CA VAL A 81 14.17 0.06 5.73
C VAL A 81 12.72 0.55 5.85
N GLU A 82 12.43 1.68 5.23
CA GLU A 82 11.07 2.22 5.15
C GLU A 82 10.17 1.25 4.38
N GLN A 83 9.02 0.93 4.94
CA GLN A 83 8.13 -0.08 4.35
C GLN A 83 7.47 0.44 3.07
N ILE A 84 7.07 1.71 3.07
CA ILE A 84 6.52 2.39 1.88
C ILE A 84 7.15 3.78 1.83
N LYS A 85 7.79 4.09 0.72
CA LYS A 85 8.38 5.40 0.46
C LYS A 85 7.96 5.88 -0.92
N ILE A 86 7.63 7.18 -1.03
CA ILE A 86 7.43 7.84 -2.32
C ILE A 86 8.47 8.95 -2.44
N GLU A 87 9.24 8.92 -3.50
CA GLU A 87 10.18 9.97 -3.86
C GLU A 87 9.58 10.87 -4.92
N PHE A 88 9.70 12.18 -4.73
CA PHE A 88 9.16 13.20 -5.63
C PHE A 88 10.27 14.03 -6.25
N GLY A 89 10.17 14.25 -7.56
CA GLY A 89 10.91 15.29 -8.25
C GLY A 89 10.44 16.68 -7.79
N TYR A 90 11.32 17.66 -7.85
CA TYR A 90 11.10 18.96 -7.23
C TYR A 90 9.86 19.71 -7.75
N SER A 91 9.44 19.49 -9.00
CA SER A 91 8.23 20.12 -9.57
C SER A 91 6.94 19.61 -8.93
N LEU A 92 6.98 18.43 -8.25
CA LEU A 92 5.83 17.82 -7.62
C LEU A 92 5.66 18.21 -6.14
N ILE A 93 6.64 18.89 -5.55
CA ILE A 93 6.61 19.33 -4.14
C ILE A 93 5.32 20.11 -3.81
N PRO A 94 4.81 21.02 -4.68
CA PRO A 94 3.57 21.74 -4.38
C PRO A 94 2.33 20.84 -4.19
N LEU A 95 2.33 19.62 -4.69
CA LEU A 95 1.23 18.67 -4.48
C LEU A 95 1.21 18.12 -3.04
N VAL A 96 2.38 18.09 -2.39
CA VAL A 96 2.61 17.52 -1.06
C VAL A 96 2.62 18.58 0.03
N ASP A 97 3.12 19.77 -0.29
CA ASP A 97 3.27 20.87 0.66
C ASP A 97 1.92 21.52 0.96
N GLU A 98 1.44 21.34 2.19
CA GLU A 98 0.18 21.94 2.68
C GLU A 98 0.19 23.47 2.61
N SER A 99 1.35 24.11 2.78
CA SER A 99 1.48 25.58 2.70
C SER A 99 1.21 26.11 1.30
N SER A 100 1.44 25.29 0.28
CA SER A 100 1.15 25.56 -1.13
C SER A 100 -0.25 25.10 -1.56
N GLY A 101 -1.07 24.60 -0.62
CA GLY A 101 -2.42 24.06 -0.89
C GLY A 101 -2.44 22.59 -1.35
N GLY A 102 -1.32 21.89 -1.18
CA GLY A 102 -1.23 20.44 -1.46
C GLY A 102 -2.11 19.62 -0.52
N ASN A 103 -2.78 18.61 -1.04
CA ASN A 103 -3.68 17.75 -0.27
C ASN A 103 -3.32 16.25 -0.38
N PHE A 104 -2.11 15.97 -0.84
CA PHE A 104 -1.66 14.59 -1.05
C PHE A 104 -1.68 13.76 0.23
N LEU A 105 -1.20 14.31 1.36
CA LEU A 105 -1.18 13.63 2.65
C LEU A 105 -2.57 13.24 3.13
N ASP A 106 -3.53 14.14 3.04
CA ASP A 106 -4.93 13.86 3.41
C ASP A 106 -5.51 12.72 2.58
N ARG A 107 -5.23 12.71 1.27
CA ARG A 107 -5.67 11.64 0.37
C ARG A 107 -5.03 10.29 0.71
N VAL A 108 -3.74 10.27 1.07
CA VAL A 108 -3.06 9.07 1.56
C VAL A 108 -3.73 8.53 2.84
N VAL A 109 -4.07 9.40 3.79
CA VAL A 109 -4.78 9.02 5.03
C VAL A 109 -6.15 8.42 4.70
N MET A 110 -6.90 9.05 3.80
CA MET A 110 -8.21 8.54 3.38
C MET A 110 -8.11 7.21 2.65
N PHE A 111 -7.11 7.05 1.78
CA PHE A 111 -6.81 5.78 1.12
C PHE A 111 -6.48 4.68 2.14
N ARG A 112 -5.61 4.93 3.11
CA ARG A 112 -5.28 3.96 4.17
C ARG A 112 -6.51 3.53 4.96
N LYS A 113 -7.40 4.48 5.31
CA LYS A 113 -8.67 4.19 5.97
C LYS A 113 -9.56 3.28 5.13
N GLN A 114 -9.73 3.62 3.84
CA GLN A 114 -10.54 2.82 2.92
C GLN A 114 -9.97 1.41 2.78
N TYR A 115 -8.67 1.28 2.55
CA TYR A 115 -8.00 -0.01 2.39
C TYR A 115 -8.14 -0.89 3.65
N ALA A 116 -7.98 -0.32 4.84
CA ALA A 116 -8.17 -1.04 6.09
C ALA A 116 -9.62 -1.54 6.23
N THR A 117 -10.61 -0.75 5.78
CA THR A 117 -12.02 -1.14 5.81
C THR A 117 -12.33 -2.25 4.80
N GLU A 118 -11.72 -2.22 3.62
CA GLU A 118 -11.96 -3.19 2.54
C GLU A 118 -11.17 -4.48 2.76
N MET A 119 -9.88 -4.38 2.99
CA MET A 119 -8.97 -5.52 3.03
C MET A 119 -8.72 -6.08 4.43
N GLY A 120 -8.97 -5.29 5.48
CA GLY A 120 -8.81 -5.72 6.87
C GLY A 120 -7.39 -5.66 7.40
N ILE A 121 -6.48 -4.94 6.73
CA ILE A 121 -5.11 -4.68 7.20
C ILE A 121 -4.83 -3.18 7.27
N VAL A 122 -3.97 -2.79 8.21
CA VAL A 122 -3.50 -1.41 8.34
C VAL A 122 -2.22 -1.24 7.53
N ILE A 123 -2.28 -0.39 6.49
CA ILE A 123 -1.11 -0.06 5.70
C ILE A 123 -0.14 0.77 6.55
N PRO A 124 1.18 0.47 6.53
CA PRO A 124 2.19 1.27 7.19
C PRO A 124 2.15 2.76 6.77
N PRO A 125 2.73 3.66 7.55
CA PRO A 125 2.90 5.05 7.13
C PRO A 125 3.66 5.13 5.80
N VAL A 126 3.22 6.02 4.92
CA VAL A 126 3.90 6.32 3.65
C VAL A 126 4.87 7.46 3.92
N GLN A 127 6.16 7.20 3.77
CA GLN A 127 7.21 8.22 3.87
C GLN A 127 7.31 8.98 2.56
N LEU A 128 7.31 10.32 2.66
CA LEU A 128 7.45 11.20 1.51
C LEU A 128 8.84 11.83 1.54
N LYS A 129 9.54 11.79 0.42
CA LYS A 129 10.90 12.30 0.32
C LYS A 129 11.09 13.03 -1.02
N ASP A 130 11.72 14.18 -0.98
CA ASP A 130 12.20 14.83 -2.18
C ASP A 130 13.48 14.15 -2.69
N SER A 131 13.63 14.04 -3.99
CA SER A 131 14.79 13.42 -4.62
C SER A 131 15.29 14.23 -5.80
N GLY A 132 16.57 14.63 -5.72
CA GLY A 132 17.26 15.27 -6.84
C GLY A 132 17.81 14.25 -7.87
N GLN A 133 17.60 12.95 -7.66
CA GLN A 133 18.10 11.90 -8.53
C GLN A 133 17.11 11.48 -9.62
N ILE A 134 15.83 11.85 -9.46
CA ILE A 134 14.76 11.59 -10.43
C ILE A 134 14.41 12.85 -11.22
N ASN A 135 13.71 12.70 -12.34
CA ASN A 135 13.30 13.84 -13.15
C ASN A 135 12.34 14.76 -12.36
N PRO A 136 12.35 16.09 -12.63
CA PRO A 136 11.54 17.06 -11.87
C PRO A 136 10.05 16.73 -11.78
N ASN A 137 9.47 16.19 -12.85
CA ASN A 137 8.04 15.85 -12.95
C ASN A 137 7.76 14.38 -12.67
N GLN A 138 8.73 13.64 -12.13
CA GLN A 138 8.65 12.21 -11.88
C GLN A 138 8.48 11.92 -10.40
N TYR A 139 7.80 10.84 -10.09
CA TYR A 139 7.79 10.23 -8.77
C TYR A 139 8.15 8.75 -8.88
N SER A 140 8.68 8.18 -7.80
CA SER A 140 8.89 6.74 -7.67
C SER A 140 8.25 6.22 -6.39
N ILE A 141 7.74 4.98 -6.44
CA ILE A 141 7.16 4.29 -5.29
C ILE A 141 8.08 3.14 -4.94
N CYS A 142 8.56 3.14 -3.69
CA CYS A 142 9.43 2.10 -3.17
C CYS A 142 8.70 1.28 -2.09
N ILE A 143 8.84 -0.03 -2.15
CA ILE A 143 8.40 -0.98 -1.14
C ILE A 143 9.63 -1.63 -0.52
N LYS A 144 9.80 -1.52 0.80
CA LYS A 144 10.96 -2.04 1.54
C LYS A 144 12.31 -1.61 0.94
N GLY A 145 12.36 -0.36 0.50
CA GLY A 145 13.57 0.25 -0.06
C GLY A 145 13.78 0.03 -1.56
N GLU A 146 13.08 -0.92 -2.19
CA GLU A 146 13.19 -1.20 -3.62
C GLU A 146 12.15 -0.43 -4.43
N GLU A 147 12.56 0.20 -5.53
CA GLU A 147 11.65 0.86 -6.46
C GLU A 147 10.81 -0.18 -7.19
N VAL A 148 9.49 -0.12 -7.02
CA VAL A 148 8.54 -1.04 -7.66
C VAL A 148 7.70 -0.37 -8.74
N ALA A 149 7.60 0.96 -8.72
CA ALA A 149 6.83 1.70 -9.70
C ALA A 149 7.34 3.15 -9.82
N ARG A 150 7.06 3.75 -10.98
CA ARG A 150 7.42 5.15 -11.27
C ARG A 150 6.39 5.75 -12.22
N GLY A 151 6.19 7.07 -12.17
CA GLY A 151 5.30 7.76 -13.07
C GLY A 151 5.70 9.22 -13.27
N ASP A 152 5.20 9.82 -14.34
CA ASP A 152 5.43 11.22 -14.69
C ASP A 152 4.12 12.02 -14.55
N ILE A 153 4.18 13.18 -13.91
CA ILE A 153 3.04 14.04 -13.59
C ILE A 153 3.29 15.47 -14.07
N LEU A 154 2.29 16.07 -14.68
CA LEU A 154 2.26 17.49 -14.97
C LEU A 154 1.29 18.19 -14.02
N VAL A 155 1.84 19.00 -13.08
CA VAL A 155 1.07 19.57 -11.95
C VAL A 155 -0.10 20.46 -12.40
N ASP A 156 0.13 21.30 -13.44
CA ASP A 156 -0.87 22.24 -13.93
C ASP A 156 -1.76 21.66 -15.06
N HIS A 157 -1.85 20.34 -15.15
CA HIS A 157 -2.59 19.65 -16.21
C HIS A 157 -3.56 18.63 -15.61
N PHE A 158 -4.52 18.19 -16.42
CA PHE A 158 -5.39 17.06 -16.13
C PHE A 158 -5.04 15.89 -17.03
N LEU A 159 -5.04 14.68 -16.47
CA LEU A 159 -4.93 13.47 -17.26
C LEU A 159 -6.30 13.17 -17.90
N ALA A 160 -6.35 13.16 -19.21
CA ALA A 160 -7.56 12.91 -20.00
C ALA A 160 -7.53 11.49 -20.58
N LEU A 161 -8.50 10.68 -20.18
CA LEU A 161 -8.75 9.35 -20.73
C LEU A 161 -9.87 9.43 -21.78
N ALA A 162 -9.59 9.02 -23.01
CA ALA A 162 -10.56 9.02 -24.07
C ALA A 162 -11.68 7.97 -23.83
N PRO A 163 -12.93 8.23 -24.21
CA PRO A 163 -14.03 7.26 -24.09
C PRO A 163 -13.81 6.03 -24.99
N SER A 164 -13.12 6.18 -26.13
CA SER A 164 -12.63 5.08 -26.98
C SER A 164 -11.36 5.51 -27.73
N GLU A 165 -10.57 4.55 -28.24
CA GLU A 165 -9.35 4.89 -29.01
C GLU A 165 -9.68 5.66 -30.34
N GLU A 166 -10.84 5.44 -30.93
CA GLU A 166 -11.28 6.11 -32.17
C GLU A 166 -11.75 7.56 -31.95
N GLU A 167 -12.10 7.89 -30.70
CA GLU A 167 -12.63 9.21 -30.29
C GLU A 167 -11.56 10.11 -29.65
N ASP A 168 -10.30 9.71 -29.68
CA ASP A 168 -9.20 10.50 -29.11
C ASP A 168 -8.83 11.69 -30.02
N THR A 169 -9.67 12.72 -29.99
CA THR A 169 -9.56 13.93 -30.83
C THR A 169 -9.03 15.15 -30.11
N ILE A 170 -8.80 15.09 -28.78
CA ILE A 170 -8.31 16.23 -28.02
C ILE A 170 -6.80 16.40 -28.21
N ASP A 171 -6.39 17.66 -28.33
CA ASP A 171 -4.98 18.02 -28.45
C ASP A 171 -4.36 18.12 -27.04
N GLY A 172 -3.31 17.34 -26.80
CA GLY A 172 -2.61 17.22 -25.51
C GLY A 172 -1.26 16.56 -25.65
N ILE A 173 -0.58 16.33 -24.54
CA ILE A 173 0.69 15.64 -24.47
C ILE A 173 0.41 14.16 -24.23
N ASP A 174 0.76 13.33 -25.22
CA ASP A 174 0.55 11.88 -25.14
C ASP A 174 1.31 11.28 -23.96
N THR A 175 0.65 10.41 -23.22
CA THR A 175 1.21 9.70 -22.06
C THR A 175 0.51 8.36 -21.87
N ILE A 176 1.00 7.62 -20.87
CA ILE A 176 0.38 6.38 -20.41
C ILE A 176 -0.03 6.58 -18.95
N GLU A 177 -1.27 6.26 -18.62
CA GLU A 177 -1.75 6.27 -17.23
C GLU A 177 -0.97 5.19 -16.44
N PRO A 178 -0.31 5.55 -15.33
CA PRO A 178 0.71 4.68 -14.72
C PRO A 178 0.14 3.47 -13.96
N ALA A 179 -1.12 3.49 -13.51
CA ALA A 179 -1.70 2.40 -12.73
C ALA A 179 -2.15 1.22 -13.61
N PHE A 180 -2.76 1.50 -14.77
CA PHE A 180 -3.38 0.49 -15.63
C PHE A 180 -2.74 0.39 -17.02
N GLY A 181 -1.78 1.26 -17.35
CA GLY A 181 -1.11 1.27 -18.65
C GLY A 181 -2.00 1.73 -19.80
N ILE A 182 -3.04 2.52 -19.53
CA ILE A 182 -3.98 2.99 -20.51
C ILE A 182 -3.41 4.22 -21.23
N LYS A 183 -3.60 4.33 -22.54
CA LYS A 183 -3.26 5.54 -23.30
C LYS A 183 -4.05 6.74 -22.80
N ALA A 184 -3.38 7.85 -22.56
CA ALA A 184 -3.93 9.06 -22.01
C ALA A 184 -3.22 10.30 -22.57
N LYS A 185 -3.77 11.48 -22.29
CA LYS A 185 -3.13 12.75 -22.63
C LYS A 185 -3.15 13.71 -21.45
N TRP A 186 -2.06 14.42 -21.25
CA TRP A 186 -2.06 15.57 -20.36
C TRP A 186 -2.61 16.78 -21.11
N ILE A 187 -3.68 17.37 -20.60
CA ILE A 187 -4.32 18.58 -21.13
C ILE A 187 -4.27 19.72 -20.14
N SER A 188 -4.11 20.93 -20.63
CA SER A 188 -4.15 22.16 -19.82
C SER A 188 -5.59 22.50 -19.38
N ASP A 189 -5.72 23.32 -18.33
CA ASP A 189 -7.00 23.68 -17.73
C ASP A 189 -7.98 24.35 -18.71
N ASP A 190 -7.48 25.12 -19.69
CA ASP A 190 -8.28 25.76 -20.73
C ASP A 190 -9.04 24.75 -21.63
N LYS A 191 -8.56 23.51 -21.74
CA LYS A 191 -9.18 22.43 -22.55
C LYS A 191 -10.15 21.57 -21.75
N LYS A 192 -10.24 21.75 -20.42
CA LYS A 192 -11.04 20.92 -19.52
C LYS A 192 -12.50 20.82 -19.94
N VAL A 193 -13.17 21.94 -20.11
CA VAL A 193 -14.60 21.99 -20.52
C VAL A 193 -14.82 21.28 -21.85
N LYS A 194 -13.91 21.47 -22.81
CA LYS A 194 -13.99 20.81 -24.10
C LYS A 194 -13.84 19.29 -23.98
N ALA A 195 -12.91 18.84 -23.15
CA ALA A 195 -12.70 17.41 -22.92
C ALA A 195 -13.90 16.75 -22.25
N GLU A 196 -14.50 17.40 -21.23
CA GLU A 196 -15.72 16.92 -20.58
C GLU A 196 -16.91 16.80 -21.55
N LEU A 197 -17.08 17.79 -22.44
CA LEU A 197 -18.12 17.76 -23.46
C LEU A 197 -17.92 16.65 -24.50
N LEU A 198 -16.68 16.25 -24.77
CA LEU A 198 -16.32 15.14 -25.64
C LEU A 198 -16.34 13.77 -24.91
N GLY A 199 -16.74 13.72 -23.65
CA GLY A 199 -16.87 12.48 -22.89
C GLY A 199 -15.56 11.94 -22.30
N TYR A 200 -14.46 12.73 -22.27
CA TYR A 200 -13.22 12.32 -21.62
C TYR A 200 -13.39 12.25 -20.10
N THR A 201 -12.78 11.25 -19.50
CA THR A 201 -12.62 11.21 -18.04
C THR A 201 -11.36 11.99 -17.66
N LEU A 202 -11.54 13.03 -16.83
CA LEU A 202 -10.44 13.89 -16.39
C LEU A 202 -10.03 13.53 -14.96
N ILE A 203 -8.73 13.36 -14.75
CA ILE A 203 -8.15 12.97 -13.48
C ILE A 203 -7.11 14.03 -13.08
N ASP A 204 -7.22 14.54 -11.84
CA ASP A 204 -6.24 15.48 -11.30
C ASP A 204 -4.91 14.78 -10.97
N PRO A 205 -3.78 15.50 -10.96
CA PRO A 205 -2.45 14.94 -10.73
C PRO A 205 -2.32 14.11 -9.46
N VAL A 206 -2.89 14.58 -8.35
CA VAL A 206 -2.84 13.87 -7.06
C VAL A 206 -3.62 12.55 -7.14
N SER A 207 -4.79 12.56 -7.77
CA SER A 207 -5.58 11.33 -7.97
C SER A 207 -4.83 10.30 -8.81
N VAL A 208 -4.07 10.71 -9.84
CA VAL A 208 -3.23 9.78 -10.63
C VAL A 208 -2.21 9.08 -9.72
N ILE A 209 -1.49 9.84 -8.89
CA ILE A 209 -0.49 9.26 -7.97
C ILE A 209 -1.16 8.33 -6.94
N ILE A 210 -2.28 8.74 -6.35
CA ILE A 210 -3.01 7.93 -5.35
C ILE A 210 -3.56 6.64 -5.95
N THR A 211 -4.08 6.69 -7.19
CA THR A 211 -4.54 5.48 -7.89
C THR A 211 -3.38 4.52 -8.15
N HIS A 212 -2.25 5.03 -8.63
CA HIS A 212 -1.06 4.22 -8.85
C HIS A 212 -0.52 3.64 -7.53
N LEU A 213 -0.42 4.44 -6.47
CA LEU A 213 -0.06 3.96 -5.13
C LEU A 213 -1.01 2.86 -4.65
N SER A 214 -2.31 3.02 -4.89
CA SER A 214 -3.32 2.01 -4.53
C SER A 214 -3.06 0.68 -5.22
N GLU A 215 -2.82 0.68 -6.52
CA GLU A 215 -2.55 -0.54 -7.28
C GLU A 215 -1.22 -1.19 -6.87
N VAL A 216 -0.16 -0.38 -6.65
CA VAL A 216 1.12 -0.88 -6.11
C VAL A 216 0.93 -1.52 -4.73
N ILE A 217 0.20 -0.88 -3.83
CA ILE A 217 -0.05 -1.44 -2.49
C ILE A 217 -0.89 -2.71 -2.57
N LYS A 218 -1.89 -2.79 -3.44
CA LYS A 218 -2.67 -4.03 -3.66
C LYS A 218 -1.79 -5.18 -4.12
N ALA A 219 -0.87 -4.92 -5.04
CA ALA A 219 0.06 -5.93 -5.54
C ALA A 219 1.08 -6.40 -4.50
N HIS A 220 1.48 -5.53 -3.56
CA HIS A 220 2.52 -5.79 -2.55
C HIS A 220 1.99 -5.89 -1.12
N ALA A 221 0.67 -5.93 -0.90
CA ALA A 221 0.06 -5.97 0.43
C ALA A 221 0.57 -7.12 1.30
N TYR A 222 0.81 -8.27 0.68
CA TYR A 222 1.33 -9.47 1.35
C TYR A 222 2.75 -9.29 1.88
N GLU A 223 3.57 -8.43 1.26
CA GLU A 223 4.91 -8.09 1.72
C GLU A 223 4.88 -7.14 2.91
N LEU A 224 3.88 -6.26 2.97
CA LEU A 224 3.73 -5.26 4.02
C LEU A 224 3.21 -5.87 5.33
N LEU A 225 2.55 -7.03 5.29
CA LEU A 225 2.02 -7.70 6.47
C LEU A 225 3.13 -8.44 7.22
N ASN A 226 3.72 -7.79 8.20
CA ASN A 226 4.73 -8.39 9.08
C ASN A 226 4.12 -9.02 10.34
N ARG A 227 4.94 -9.73 11.14
CA ARG A 227 4.48 -10.38 12.39
C ARG A 227 3.99 -9.41 13.45
N ALA A 228 4.56 -8.21 13.51
CA ALA A 228 4.14 -7.18 14.45
C ALA A 228 2.71 -6.73 14.13
N GLU A 229 2.41 -6.53 12.84
CA GLU A 229 1.05 -6.16 12.41
C GLU A 229 0.04 -7.28 12.65
N VAL A 230 0.41 -8.55 12.39
CA VAL A 230 -0.45 -9.69 12.76
C VAL A 230 -0.73 -9.73 14.25
N ASN A 231 0.26 -9.45 15.11
CA ASN A 231 0.03 -9.35 16.55
C ASN A 231 -0.91 -8.19 16.90
N ASN A 232 -0.77 -7.01 16.25
CA ASN A 232 -1.70 -5.89 16.44
C ASN A 232 -3.14 -6.28 16.07
N MET A 233 -3.32 -7.00 14.98
CA MET A 233 -4.62 -7.53 14.56
C MET A 233 -5.21 -8.48 15.62
N LEU A 234 -4.39 -9.40 16.15
CA LEU A 234 -4.79 -10.32 17.21
C LEU A 234 -5.14 -9.58 18.52
N GLU A 235 -4.33 -8.60 18.94
CA GLU A 235 -4.62 -7.77 20.11
C GLU A 235 -5.92 -6.98 19.94
N ASN A 236 -6.19 -6.50 18.73
CA ASN A 236 -7.46 -5.82 18.46
C ASN A 236 -8.65 -6.79 18.54
N LEU A 237 -8.53 -8.00 18.01
CA LEU A 237 -9.57 -9.03 18.10
C LEU A 237 -9.78 -9.52 19.55
N ARG A 238 -8.74 -9.59 20.38
CA ARG A 238 -8.85 -9.95 21.81
C ARG A 238 -9.78 -9.03 22.58
N LYS A 239 -9.93 -7.77 22.18
CA LYS A 239 -10.85 -6.83 22.82
C LYS A 239 -12.33 -7.23 22.69
N THR A 240 -12.67 -7.97 21.64
CA THR A 240 -14.03 -8.41 21.32
C THR A 240 -14.25 -9.90 21.53
N ASN A 241 -13.26 -10.73 21.19
CA ASN A 241 -13.31 -12.17 21.32
C ASN A 241 -11.94 -12.75 21.72
N GLU A 242 -11.63 -12.68 23.03
CA GLU A 242 -10.36 -13.20 23.57
C GLU A 242 -10.26 -14.73 23.47
N ALA A 243 -11.39 -15.42 23.61
CA ALA A 243 -11.43 -16.88 23.65
C ALA A 243 -10.87 -17.49 22.34
N ILE A 244 -11.34 -17.03 21.17
CA ILE A 244 -10.92 -17.58 19.89
C ILE A 244 -9.42 -17.40 19.64
N VAL A 245 -8.86 -16.25 20.07
CA VAL A 245 -7.43 -15.99 19.91
C VAL A 245 -6.61 -16.95 20.77
N ASN A 246 -7.00 -17.14 22.06
CA ASN A 246 -6.28 -17.99 22.98
C ASN A 246 -6.42 -19.49 22.65
N ASP A 247 -7.55 -19.91 22.11
CA ASP A 247 -7.80 -21.30 21.69
C ASP A 247 -7.01 -21.64 20.40
N THR A 248 -6.83 -20.67 19.51
CA THR A 248 -6.17 -20.89 18.23
C THR A 248 -4.66 -20.66 18.29
N ILE A 249 -4.22 -19.58 18.96
CA ILE A 249 -2.82 -19.16 19.00
C ILE A 249 -2.24 -19.31 20.41
N PRO A 250 -1.14 -20.04 20.61
CA PRO A 250 -0.34 -20.79 19.63
C PRO A 250 -0.73 -22.27 19.49
N SER A 251 -1.83 -22.72 20.12
CA SER A 251 -2.16 -24.14 20.30
C SER A 251 -2.47 -24.87 18.98
N ALA A 252 -3.25 -24.29 18.11
CA ALA A 252 -3.60 -24.87 16.81
C ALA A 252 -2.61 -24.48 15.71
N VAL A 253 -2.27 -23.19 15.62
CA VAL A 253 -1.32 -22.63 14.64
C VAL A 253 -0.42 -21.57 15.29
N SER A 254 0.80 -21.42 14.78
CA SER A 254 1.70 -20.36 15.21
C SER A 254 1.31 -19.00 14.58
N VAL A 255 1.73 -17.88 15.19
CA VAL A 255 1.60 -16.53 14.58
C VAL A 255 2.26 -16.50 13.20
N GLY A 256 3.37 -17.24 13.01
CA GLY A 256 4.06 -17.32 11.72
C GLY A 256 3.24 -18.07 10.66
N ASP A 257 2.48 -19.10 11.03
CA ASP A 257 1.63 -19.82 10.09
C ASP A 257 0.37 -19.01 9.77
N LEU A 258 -0.22 -18.32 10.77
CA LEU A 258 -1.28 -17.34 10.54
C LEU A 258 -0.82 -16.27 9.56
N GLN A 259 0.36 -15.66 9.78
CA GLN A 259 0.91 -14.66 8.86
C GLN A 259 1.01 -15.20 7.43
N LYS A 260 1.51 -16.44 7.24
CA LYS A 260 1.61 -17.04 5.89
C LYS A 260 0.23 -17.21 5.23
N VAL A 261 -0.77 -17.65 5.98
CA VAL A 261 -2.15 -17.78 5.47
C VAL A 261 -2.70 -16.41 5.07
N LEU A 262 -2.56 -15.40 5.94
CA LEU A 262 -3.02 -14.04 5.64
C LEU A 262 -2.29 -13.44 4.43
N CYS A 263 -0.97 -13.62 4.34
CA CYS A 263 -0.19 -13.17 3.18
C CYS A 263 -0.67 -13.81 1.87
N ARG A 264 -0.98 -15.11 1.87
CA ARG A 264 -1.53 -15.79 0.67
C ARG A 264 -2.90 -15.29 0.28
N LEU A 265 -3.78 -15.05 1.25
CA LEU A 265 -5.08 -14.44 0.98
C LEU A 265 -4.93 -13.06 0.33
N LEU A 266 -4.03 -12.21 0.88
CA LEU A 266 -3.75 -10.87 0.36
C LEU A 266 -3.09 -10.92 -1.03
N GLN A 267 -2.21 -11.88 -1.29
CA GLN A 267 -1.58 -12.08 -2.60
C GLN A 267 -2.62 -12.36 -3.69
N GLU A 268 -3.68 -13.06 -3.34
CA GLU A 268 -4.84 -13.28 -4.21
C GLU A 268 -5.94 -12.23 -3.99
N GLN A 269 -5.59 -11.13 -3.33
CA GLN A 269 -6.48 -10.00 -3.05
C GLN A 269 -7.76 -10.39 -2.27
N VAL A 270 -7.76 -11.49 -1.52
CA VAL A 270 -8.88 -11.87 -0.66
C VAL A 270 -8.83 -11.06 0.63
N PRO A 271 -9.91 -10.34 0.98
CA PRO A 271 -9.96 -9.58 2.23
C PRO A 271 -9.80 -10.47 3.46
N VAL A 272 -8.98 -10.00 4.43
CA VAL A 272 -8.72 -10.69 5.69
C VAL A 272 -9.44 -10.03 6.88
N ARG A 273 -10.43 -9.19 6.58
CA ARG A 273 -11.17 -8.41 7.58
C ARG A 273 -11.91 -9.29 8.58
N ASP A 274 -12.46 -10.41 8.15
CA ASP A 274 -13.12 -11.39 9.00
C ASP A 274 -12.09 -12.34 9.63
N LEU A 275 -11.25 -11.76 10.52
CA LEU A 275 -10.20 -12.50 11.21
C LEU A 275 -10.77 -13.57 12.15
N GLU A 276 -11.99 -13.38 12.66
CA GLU A 276 -12.67 -14.32 13.52
C GLU A 276 -12.95 -15.64 12.77
N THR A 277 -13.62 -15.59 11.62
CA THR A 277 -13.86 -16.79 10.77
C THR A 277 -12.56 -17.45 10.32
N ILE A 278 -11.51 -16.66 10.05
CA ILE A 278 -10.17 -17.18 9.71
C ILE A 278 -9.60 -17.97 10.87
N LEU A 279 -9.64 -17.45 12.09
CA LEU A 279 -9.12 -18.13 13.28
C LEU A 279 -9.93 -19.37 13.65
N GLU A 280 -11.27 -19.32 13.56
CA GLU A 280 -12.14 -20.49 13.77
C GLU A 280 -11.73 -21.64 12.83
N THR A 281 -11.59 -21.33 11.55
CA THR A 281 -11.18 -22.33 10.55
C THR A 281 -9.80 -22.88 10.85
N LEU A 282 -8.84 -22.02 11.23
CA LEU A 282 -7.49 -22.44 11.59
C LEU A 282 -7.47 -23.25 12.91
N GLY A 283 -8.36 -22.96 13.85
CA GLY A 283 -8.55 -23.75 15.07
C GLY A 283 -9.01 -25.18 14.78
N ASP A 284 -9.95 -25.33 13.86
CA ASP A 284 -10.53 -26.63 13.48
C ASP A 284 -9.55 -27.53 12.69
N TYR A 285 -8.80 -26.94 11.77
CA TYR A 285 -7.97 -27.68 10.81
C TYR A 285 -6.48 -27.66 11.18
N GLY A 286 -5.96 -26.62 11.83
CA GLY A 286 -4.55 -26.46 12.16
C GLY A 286 -3.92 -27.60 12.99
N PRO A 287 -4.62 -28.22 13.95
CA PRO A 287 -4.11 -29.39 14.67
C PRO A 287 -3.81 -30.58 13.77
N LYS A 288 -4.55 -30.73 12.67
CA LYS A 288 -4.49 -31.91 11.75
C LYS A 288 -3.65 -31.63 10.51
N ILE A 289 -3.59 -30.37 10.06
CA ILE A 289 -2.97 -29.97 8.79
C ILE A 289 -1.85 -28.99 9.10
N LYS A 290 -0.62 -29.35 8.71
CA LYS A 290 0.56 -28.48 8.88
C LYS A 290 0.97 -27.73 7.62
N ASP A 291 0.41 -28.13 6.49
CA ASP A 291 0.61 -27.44 5.20
C ASP A 291 -0.21 -26.14 5.19
N THR A 292 0.47 -25.01 5.19
CA THR A 292 -0.17 -23.68 5.18
C THR A 292 -0.87 -23.39 3.86
N ASP A 293 -0.51 -24.04 2.75
CA ASP A 293 -1.21 -23.94 1.47
C ASP A 293 -2.62 -24.54 1.61
N MET A 294 -2.69 -25.76 2.16
CA MET A 294 -3.97 -26.43 2.40
C MET A 294 -4.82 -25.70 3.44
N LEU A 295 -4.20 -25.15 4.50
CA LEU A 295 -4.93 -24.33 5.48
C LEU A 295 -5.54 -23.10 4.81
N THR A 296 -4.82 -22.46 3.89
CA THR A 296 -5.34 -21.30 3.13
C THR A 296 -6.57 -21.70 2.31
N GLU A 297 -6.57 -22.89 1.67
CA GLU A 297 -7.73 -23.37 0.90
C GLU A 297 -8.97 -23.57 1.78
N TYR A 298 -8.82 -24.11 3.00
CA TYR A 298 -9.94 -24.23 3.94
C TYR A 298 -10.45 -22.87 4.39
N VAL A 299 -9.55 -21.92 4.70
CA VAL A 299 -9.94 -20.56 5.05
C VAL A 299 -10.68 -19.88 3.90
N ARG A 300 -10.23 -20.05 2.65
CA ARG A 300 -10.93 -19.50 1.47
C ARG A 300 -12.35 -20.03 1.36
N GLN A 301 -12.55 -21.34 1.59
CA GLN A 301 -13.88 -21.95 1.58
C GLN A 301 -14.81 -21.38 2.67
N SER A 302 -14.25 -21.06 3.85
CA SER A 302 -15.01 -20.41 4.92
C SER A 302 -15.36 -18.97 4.59
N LEU A 303 -14.51 -18.29 3.82
CA LEU A 303 -14.71 -16.92 3.34
C LEU A 303 -15.51 -16.83 2.02
N LYS A 304 -16.22 -17.89 1.61
CA LYS A 304 -16.93 -17.97 0.32
C LYS A 304 -17.85 -16.77 0.05
N ARG A 305 -18.53 -16.23 1.05
CA ARG A 305 -19.40 -15.07 0.91
C ARG A 305 -18.59 -13.83 0.53
N THR A 306 -17.48 -13.56 1.23
CA THR A 306 -16.58 -12.45 0.96
C THR A 306 -15.96 -12.54 -0.43
N ILE A 307 -15.50 -13.75 -0.80
CA ILE A 307 -14.90 -14.03 -2.12
C ILE A 307 -15.94 -13.83 -3.22
N SER A 308 -17.14 -14.43 -3.06
CA SER A 308 -18.21 -14.28 -4.04
C SER A 308 -18.62 -12.85 -4.27
N HIS A 309 -18.82 -12.06 -3.22
CA HIS A 309 -19.15 -10.63 -3.34
C HIS A 309 -18.09 -9.81 -4.04
N LYS A 310 -16.82 -10.20 -3.90
CA LYS A 310 -15.74 -9.48 -4.56
C LYS A 310 -15.71 -9.69 -6.07
N PHE A 311 -16.02 -10.88 -6.54
CA PHE A 311 -15.85 -11.26 -7.95
C PHE A 311 -17.16 -11.34 -8.74
N ALA A 312 -18.31 -11.39 -8.07
CA ALA A 312 -19.62 -11.39 -8.73
C ALA A 312 -20.10 -9.96 -9.00
N ASP A 313 -20.73 -9.76 -10.13
CA ASP A 313 -21.45 -8.56 -10.49
C ASP A 313 -22.95 -8.85 -10.48
N ALA A 314 -23.74 -8.11 -9.69
CA ALA A 314 -25.19 -8.28 -9.53
C ALA A 314 -25.62 -9.75 -9.34
N ASP A 315 -24.96 -10.45 -8.41
CA ASP A 315 -25.18 -11.87 -8.10
C ASP A 315 -24.86 -12.85 -9.25
N GLN A 316 -24.16 -12.40 -10.28
CA GLN A 316 -23.71 -13.22 -11.39
C GLN A 316 -22.18 -13.26 -11.45
N LEU A 317 -21.61 -14.47 -11.52
CA LEU A 317 -20.18 -14.68 -11.67
C LEU A 317 -19.88 -15.22 -13.07
N LYS A 318 -19.23 -14.41 -13.88
CA LYS A 318 -18.78 -14.79 -15.22
C LYS A 318 -17.43 -15.49 -15.14
N VAL A 319 -17.34 -16.72 -15.62
CA VAL A 319 -16.16 -17.57 -15.46
C VAL A 319 -15.71 -18.24 -16.75
N ILE A 320 -14.44 -18.61 -16.79
CA ILE A 320 -13.90 -19.62 -17.72
C ILE A 320 -13.77 -20.91 -16.91
N SER A 321 -14.38 -22.00 -17.37
CA SER A 321 -14.25 -23.30 -16.72
C SER A 321 -12.94 -24.00 -17.13
N LEU A 322 -12.44 -24.87 -16.27
CA LEU A 322 -11.34 -25.76 -16.61
C LEU A 322 -11.91 -27.14 -17.02
N ASP A 323 -11.50 -27.65 -18.19
CA ASP A 323 -11.94 -28.96 -18.67
C ASP A 323 -11.45 -30.09 -17.76
N ALA A 324 -12.25 -31.16 -17.63
CA ALA A 324 -11.93 -32.30 -16.79
C ALA A 324 -10.63 -33.03 -17.17
N LYS A 325 -10.22 -33.01 -18.44
CA LYS A 325 -8.93 -33.58 -18.86
C LYS A 325 -7.76 -32.79 -18.32
N VAL A 326 -7.87 -31.45 -18.35
CA VAL A 326 -6.85 -30.55 -17.79
C VAL A 326 -6.75 -30.73 -16.27
N GLU A 327 -7.90 -30.78 -15.58
CA GLU A 327 -7.92 -31.08 -14.13
C GLU A 327 -7.29 -32.41 -13.79
N ASN A 328 -7.63 -33.47 -14.51
CA ASN A 328 -7.06 -34.82 -14.30
C ASN A 328 -5.55 -34.83 -14.58
N LEU A 329 -5.08 -34.15 -15.60
CA LEU A 329 -3.65 -34.01 -15.90
C LEU A 329 -2.89 -33.33 -14.76
N ILE A 330 -3.43 -32.24 -14.24
CA ILE A 330 -2.85 -31.50 -13.09
C ILE A 330 -2.84 -32.40 -11.86
N MET A 331 -3.97 -33.01 -11.51
CA MET A 331 -4.06 -33.91 -10.35
C MET A 331 -3.09 -35.10 -10.44
N GLY A 332 -2.96 -35.71 -11.61
CA GLY A 332 -2.04 -36.83 -11.86
C GLY A 332 -0.55 -36.41 -11.77
N SER A 333 -0.29 -35.12 -11.93
CA SER A 333 1.07 -34.58 -11.88
C SER A 333 1.47 -33.99 -10.53
N VAL A 334 0.58 -34.00 -9.53
CA VAL A 334 0.90 -33.55 -8.16
C VAL A 334 1.74 -34.59 -7.46
N LYS A 335 2.90 -34.21 -6.99
CA LYS A 335 3.81 -35.04 -6.17
C LYS A 335 3.88 -34.49 -4.75
N LYS A 336 3.82 -35.43 -3.78
CA LYS A 336 3.98 -35.12 -2.36
C LYS A 336 5.42 -35.22 -1.96
N MET A 337 5.86 -34.28 -1.14
CA MET A 337 7.14 -34.27 -0.41
C MET A 337 6.85 -34.07 1.08
N ASP A 338 7.86 -34.30 1.92
CA ASP A 338 7.74 -34.09 3.38
C ASP A 338 7.41 -32.62 3.74
N SER A 339 7.81 -31.68 2.89
CA SER A 339 7.59 -30.23 3.07
C SER A 339 6.33 -29.68 2.40
N GLY A 340 5.53 -30.49 1.73
CA GLY A 340 4.33 -30.07 1.00
C GLY A 340 4.14 -30.81 -0.34
N SER A 341 3.26 -30.26 -1.17
CA SER A 341 2.99 -30.83 -2.50
C SER A 341 3.41 -29.85 -3.60
N TYR A 342 3.91 -30.36 -4.71
CA TYR A 342 4.28 -29.56 -5.88
C TYR A 342 3.76 -30.17 -7.18
N LEU A 343 3.58 -29.34 -8.20
CA LEU A 343 3.14 -29.74 -9.53
C LEU A 343 4.36 -30.12 -10.40
N ALA A 344 4.37 -31.34 -10.93
CA ALA A 344 5.44 -31.88 -11.78
C ALA A 344 4.89 -32.17 -13.19
N LEU A 345 4.53 -31.13 -13.92
CA LEU A 345 4.14 -31.20 -15.32
C LEU A 345 5.37 -31.12 -16.24
N ASP A 346 5.31 -31.79 -17.38
CA ASP A 346 6.28 -31.60 -18.44
C ASP A 346 6.06 -30.26 -19.18
N GLN A 347 7.11 -29.77 -19.84
CA GLN A 347 7.11 -28.46 -20.47
C GLN A 347 6.05 -28.35 -21.59
N GLU A 348 5.77 -29.42 -22.33
CA GLU A 348 4.79 -29.42 -23.41
C GLU A 348 3.38 -29.24 -22.86
N SER A 349 3.03 -29.96 -21.78
CA SER A 349 1.76 -29.83 -21.08
C SER A 349 1.56 -28.44 -20.48
N ILE A 350 2.61 -27.88 -19.84
CA ILE A 350 2.57 -26.49 -19.33
C ILE A 350 2.24 -25.54 -20.47
N GLN A 351 2.96 -25.63 -21.59
CA GLN A 351 2.76 -24.72 -22.71
C GLN A 351 1.36 -24.83 -23.31
N LYS A 352 0.82 -26.06 -23.47
CA LYS A 352 -0.55 -26.26 -23.97
C LYS A 352 -1.59 -25.61 -23.05
N ILE A 353 -1.47 -25.83 -21.73
CA ILE A 353 -2.40 -25.25 -20.74
C ILE A 353 -2.34 -23.73 -20.79
N ILE A 354 -1.14 -23.13 -20.81
CA ILE A 354 -0.96 -21.67 -20.81
C ILE A 354 -1.52 -21.05 -22.10
N VAL A 355 -1.22 -21.62 -23.27
CA VAL A 355 -1.75 -21.13 -24.55
C VAL A 355 -3.29 -21.23 -24.57
N ALA A 356 -3.86 -22.32 -24.11
CA ALA A 356 -5.31 -22.47 -24.03
C ALA A 356 -5.94 -21.45 -23.08
N ALA A 357 -5.32 -21.23 -21.88
CA ALA A 357 -5.78 -20.26 -20.91
C ALA A 357 -5.71 -18.81 -21.46
N THR A 358 -4.56 -18.39 -21.99
CA THR A 358 -4.38 -17.04 -22.55
C THR A 358 -5.35 -16.78 -23.71
N THR A 359 -5.55 -17.76 -24.58
CA THR A 359 -6.53 -17.64 -25.69
C THR A 359 -7.95 -17.42 -25.19
N GLN A 360 -8.38 -18.12 -24.13
CA GLN A 360 -9.72 -17.93 -23.58
C GLN A 360 -9.84 -16.60 -22.83
N ILE A 361 -8.82 -16.18 -22.10
CA ILE A 361 -8.78 -14.90 -21.40
C ILE A 361 -8.88 -13.73 -22.40
N GLU A 362 -8.10 -13.77 -23.49
CA GLU A 362 -8.14 -12.73 -24.54
C GLU A 362 -9.52 -12.60 -25.21
N LYS A 363 -10.24 -13.71 -25.41
CA LYS A 363 -11.59 -13.66 -25.97
C LYS A 363 -12.60 -12.91 -25.11
N ILE A 364 -12.42 -12.89 -23.81
CA ILE A 364 -13.41 -12.32 -22.88
C ILE A 364 -12.95 -11.03 -22.21
N LYS A 365 -11.72 -10.56 -22.47
CA LYS A 365 -11.17 -9.37 -21.80
C LYS A 365 -12.01 -8.11 -22.01
N ASP A 366 -12.65 -7.97 -23.18
CA ASP A 366 -13.53 -6.84 -23.48
C ASP A 366 -14.90 -6.93 -22.80
N LEU A 367 -15.29 -8.15 -22.35
CA LEU A 367 -16.54 -8.42 -21.64
C LEU A 367 -16.38 -8.44 -20.13
N VAL A 368 -15.18 -8.78 -19.64
CA VAL A 368 -14.91 -8.95 -18.22
C VAL A 368 -13.51 -8.40 -17.90
N PRO A 369 -13.43 -7.24 -17.22
CA PRO A 369 -12.15 -6.60 -16.87
C PRO A 369 -11.25 -7.49 -16.00
N SER A 370 -11.83 -8.30 -15.11
CA SER A 370 -11.12 -9.21 -14.22
C SER A 370 -11.57 -10.65 -14.44
N PRO A 371 -10.92 -11.39 -15.35
CA PRO A 371 -11.33 -12.75 -15.69
C PRO A 371 -11.15 -13.69 -14.49
N VAL A 372 -12.15 -14.55 -14.29
CA VAL A 372 -12.16 -15.59 -13.24
C VAL A 372 -12.13 -16.96 -13.89
N ILE A 373 -11.18 -17.81 -13.50
CA ILE A 373 -11.15 -19.22 -13.90
C ILE A 373 -11.70 -20.05 -12.76
N LEU A 374 -12.66 -20.92 -13.07
CA LEU A 374 -13.33 -21.78 -12.11
C LEU A 374 -12.85 -23.22 -12.27
N THR A 375 -12.45 -23.84 -11.16
CA THR A 375 -11.90 -25.21 -11.13
C THR A 375 -12.34 -25.97 -9.89
N SER A 376 -11.99 -27.25 -9.81
CA SER A 376 -12.21 -28.05 -8.61
C SER A 376 -11.31 -27.59 -7.45
N PRO A 377 -11.74 -27.77 -6.18
CA PRO A 377 -10.99 -27.32 -5.00
C PRO A 377 -9.59 -27.91 -4.89
N ILE A 378 -9.40 -29.16 -5.34
CA ILE A 378 -8.11 -29.84 -5.25
C ILE A 378 -7.11 -29.30 -6.28
N VAL A 379 -7.58 -28.86 -7.45
CA VAL A 379 -6.75 -28.37 -8.56
C VAL A 379 -6.41 -26.90 -8.39
N ARG A 380 -7.30 -26.13 -7.75
CA ARG A 380 -7.22 -24.67 -7.68
C ARG A 380 -5.83 -24.12 -7.37
N ILE A 381 -5.23 -24.57 -6.26
CA ILE A 381 -3.94 -24.03 -5.81
C ILE A 381 -2.80 -24.32 -6.79
N TYR A 382 -2.81 -25.51 -7.40
CA TYR A 382 -1.77 -25.89 -8.35
C TYR A 382 -1.92 -25.14 -9.67
N PHE A 383 -3.16 -24.99 -10.12
CA PHE A 383 -3.47 -24.20 -11.32
C PHE A 383 -3.17 -22.73 -11.11
N LYS A 384 -3.50 -22.13 -9.94
CA LYS A 384 -3.16 -20.76 -9.61
C LYS A 384 -1.66 -20.53 -9.64
N LYS A 385 -0.88 -21.39 -8.98
CA LYS A 385 0.60 -21.30 -9.00
C LYS A 385 1.20 -21.41 -10.41
N LEU A 386 0.56 -22.18 -11.29
CA LEU A 386 0.97 -22.31 -12.67
C LEU A 386 0.65 -21.03 -13.46
N ILE A 387 -0.59 -20.55 -13.38
CA ILE A 387 -1.05 -19.43 -14.21
C ILE A 387 -0.42 -18.09 -13.80
N ASP A 388 -0.10 -17.90 -12.52
CA ASP A 388 0.50 -16.67 -12.00
C ASP A 388 1.86 -16.32 -12.63
N GLN A 389 2.58 -17.31 -13.10
CA GLN A 389 3.86 -17.12 -13.76
C GLN A 389 3.73 -16.44 -15.14
N PHE A 390 2.53 -16.52 -15.76
CA PHE A 390 2.27 -16.06 -17.13
C PHE A 390 1.16 -15.03 -17.21
N CYS A 391 0.17 -15.12 -16.33
CA CYS A 391 -1.01 -14.26 -16.29
C CYS A 391 -1.33 -13.86 -14.83
N PRO A 392 -0.55 -12.97 -14.19
CA PRO A 392 -0.68 -12.66 -12.77
C PRO A 392 -2.03 -12.01 -12.39
N ASN A 393 -2.71 -11.36 -13.33
CA ASN A 393 -3.97 -10.65 -13.10
C ASN A 393 -5.22 -11.55 -13.21
N VAL A 394 -5.04 -12.87 -13.34
CA VAL A 394 -6.15 -13.82 -13.46
C VAL A 394 -6.50 -14.40 -12.10
N ASN A 395 -7.79 -14.32 -11.77
CA ASN A 395 -8.30 -14.90 -10.54
C ASN A 395 -8.69 -16.37 -10.76
N VAL A 396 -8.31 -17.25 -9.84
CA VAL A 396 -8.69 -18.65 -9.87
C VAL A 396 -9.52 -18.98 -8.63
N LEU A 397 -10.75 -19.37 -8.84
CA LEU A 397 -11.69 -19.78 -7.78
C LEU A 397 -12.02 -21.26 -7.88
N SER A 398 -12.38 -21.84 -6.75
CA SER A 398 -12.96 -23.20 -6.71
C SER A 398 -14.48 -23.14 -6.52
N PHE A 399 -15.18 -24.20 -6.92
CA PHE A 399 -16.63 -24.31 -6.71
C PHE A 399 -17.03 -24.14 -5.24
N ASN A 400 -16.18 -24.55 -4.29
CA ASN A 400 -16.46 -24.44 -2.86
C ASN A 400 -16.33 -23.01 -2.30
N GLU A 401 -15.72 -22.08 -3.07
CA GLU A 401 -15.58 -20.68 -2.70
C GLU A 401 -16.74 -19.82 -3.18
N ILE A 402 -17.70 -20.41 -3.90
CA ILE A 402 -18.84 -19.68 -4.44
C ILE A 402 -20.04 -19.86 -3.52
N ASP A 403 -20.67 -18.73 -3.15
CA ASP A 403 -21.90 -18.72 -2.38
C ASP A 403 -23.06 -19.27 -3.22
N SER A 404 -23.97 -20.02 -2.57
CA SER A 404 -25.11 -20.69 -3.22
C SER A 404 -26.10 -19.73 -3.92
N HIS A 405 -26.06 -18.45 -3.59
CA HIS A 405 -26.93 -17.43 -4.20
C HIS A 405 -26.38 -16.91 -5.53
N ILE A 406 -25.09 -17.11 -5.79
CA ILE A 406 -24.43 -16.60 -6.99
C ILE A 406 -24.70 -17.50 -8.18
N GLN A 407 -25.17 -16.91 -9.26
CA GLN A 407 -25.36 -17.61 -10.54
C GLN A 407 -24.04 -17.63 -11.32
N ILE A 408 -23.61 -18.84 -11.72
CA ILE A 408 -22.40 -19.01 -12.51
C ILE A 408 -22.73 -18.98 -13.99
N GLN A 409 -22.08 -18.09 -14.74
CA GLN A 409 -22.16 -18.03 -16.19
C GLN A 409 -20.81 -18.40 -16.79
N ALA A 410 -20.73 -19.57 -17.41
CA ALA A 410 -19.53 -19.97 -18.16
C ALA A 410 -19.48 -19.24 -19.50
N LEU A 411 -18.38 -18.50 -19.75
CA LEU A 411 -18.11 -17.79 -20.99
C LEU A 411 -17.18 -18.57 -21.93
N GLY A 412 -16.49 -19.58 -21.42
CA GLY A 412 -15.56 -20.41 -22.15
C GLY A 412 -15.04 -21.57 -21.33
N THR A 413 -14.28 -22.45 -21.98
CA THR A 413 -13.62 -23.59 -21.34
C THR A 413 -12.18 -23.68 -21.81
N ILE A 414 -11.26 -23.94 -20.87
CA ILE A 414 -9.85 -24.20 -21.15
C ILE A 414 -9.70 -25.69 -21.43
N GLU A 415 -9.41 -26.05 -22.65
CA GLU A 415 -9.25 -27.43 -23.15
C GLU A 415 -7.86 -27.62 -23.78
N ILE A 416 -7.27 -28.84 -23.69
CA ILE A 416 -5.98 -29.21 -24.28
C ILE A 416 -6.08 -30.45 -25.14
#